data_11a26caad2358f1de5ce946586f66e6e
#
_entry.id   11a26caad2358f1de5ce946586f66e6e
#
_cell.length_a   1.000
_cell.length_b   1.000
_cell.length_c   1.000
_cell.angle_alpha   90.00
_cell.angle_beta   90.00
_cell.angle_gamma   90.00
#
_symmetry.space_group_name_H-M   'P 1'
#
loop_
_entity.id
_entity.type
_entity.pdbx_description
1 polymer ?
#
loop_
_entity_poly.entity_id
_entity_poly.type
_entity_poly.pdbx_seq_one_letter_code
_entity_poly.pdbx_strand_id
1 'polypeptide(L)'
;EKPKGNKNILKILTMENQTKNAKPEAALYLIPVTLGGDVAHDYVLPAHNREVILSLRHFIVEELRTARRFLKQVEKTIDIDSLHFCEMGKHADASAFSRHLEPLRRGESVGVLSEAGCPAVADPGADIVAIAQREGLRVVPLVGPSSILLAVMGSGFNGQSFAFNGYLPVDASDRS
;
A
#
# COMPACT_ATOMS: atom_id res chain seq x y z
N GLU A 1 -22.52 17.78 21.39
CA GLU A 1 -22.47 17.91 19.90
C GLU A 1 -21.65 16.75 19.35
N LYS A 2 -22.27 15.83 18.61
CA LYS A 2 -21.56 14.69 18.00
C LYS A 2 -20.68 15.20 16.85
N PRO A 3 -19.39 14.83 16.76
CA PRO A 3 -18.57 15.22 15.65
C PRO A 3 -19.18 14.70 14.33
N LYS A 4 -19.37 15.59 13.39
CA LYS A 4 -19.84 15.26 12.03
C LYS A 4 -18.77 14.37 11.40
N GLY A 5 -19.06 13.07 11.30
CA GLY A 5 -18.17 12.10 10.65
C GLY A 5 -17.72 12.61 9.29
N ASN A 6 -16.44 12.50 9.04
CA ASN A 6 -15.79 13.02 7.83
C ASN A 6 -16.37 12.32 6.59
N LYS A 7 -17.31 12.99 5.93
CA LYS A 7 -17.99 12.51 4.71
C LYS A 7 -17.01 12.15 3.57
N ASN A 8 -15.76 12.61 3.66
CA ASN A 8 -14.74 12.32 2.66
C ASN A 8 -14.18 10.89 2.77
N ILE A 9 -14.06 10.33 3.99
CA ILE A 9 -13.60 8.94 4.16
C ILE A 9 -14.65 7.97 3.60
N LEU A 10 -15.93 8.23 3.84
CA LEU A 10 -17.01 7.42 3.27
C LEU A 10 -17.05 7.50 1.74
N LYS A 11 -16.73 8.67 1.18
CA LYS A 11 -16.65 8.87 -0.27
C LYS A 11 -15.53 8.06 -0.92
N ILE A 12 -14.39 7.91 -0.25
CA ILE A 12 -13.27 7.08 -0.71
C ILE A 12 -13.67 5.60 -0.75
N LEU A 13 -14.45 5.13 0.25
CA LEU A 13 -14.91 3.75 0.34
C LEU A 13 -16.15 3.44 -0.54
N THR A 14 -16.93 4.45 -0.94
CA THR A 14 -18.19 4.26 -1.71
C THR A 14 -18.08 4.58 -3.20
N MET A 15 -16.94 5.09 -3.70
CA MET A 15 -16.76 5.38 -5.14
C MET A 15 -16.65 4.14 -6.03
N GLU A 16 -16.66 2.93 -5.49
CA GLU A 16 -16.60 1.68 -6.27
C GLU A 16 -17.92 1.25 -6.92
N ASN A 17 -19.04 1.95 -6.69
CA ASN A 17 -20.37 1.46 -7.12
C ASN A 17 -21.06 2.24 -8.25
N GLN A 18 -20.39 3.12 -8.96
CA GLN A 18 -21.01 3.81 -10.09
C GLN A 18 -20.15 3.71 -11.36
N THR A 19 -20.40 2.73 -12.13
CA THR A 19 -20.39 2.61 -13.60
C THR A 19 -20.02 1.19 -14.05
N LYS A 20 -21.01 0.37 -14.31
CA LYS A 20 -20.84 -1.01 -14.83
C LYS A 20 -20.32 -1.08 -16.29
N ASN A 21 -19.97 0.03 -16.95
CA ASN A 21 -19.59 0.03 -18.37
C ASN A 21 -18.44 0.96 -18.78
N ALA A 22 -17.74 1.61 -17.83
CA ALA A 22 -16.50 2.33 -18.15
C ALA A 22 -15.30 1.47 -17.74
N LYS A 23 -14.26 1.39 -18.60
CA LYS A 23 -12.98 0.82 -18.20
C LYS A 23 -12.54 1.52 -16.93
N PRO A 24 -12.21 0.79 -15.85
CA PRO A 24 -11.83 1.43 -14.59
C PRO A 24 -10.67 2.38 -14.84
N GLU A 25 -10.76 3.60 -14.31
CA GLU A 25 -9.70 4.58 -14.37
C GLU A 25 -8.43 4.01 -13.73
N ALA A 26 -7.28 4.18 -14.40
CA ALA A 26 -6.01 3.71 -13.89
C ALA A 26 -5.70 4.31 -12.50
N ALA A 27 -5.15 3.50 -11.61
CA ALA A 27 -4.89 3.91 -10.24
C ALA A 27 -3.54 3.38 -9.72
N LEU A 28 -2.98 4.12 -8.76
CA LEU A 28 -1.91 3.66 -7.89
C LEU A 28 -2.53 2.92 -6.72
N TYR A 29 -2.43 1.60 -6.70
CA TYR A 29 -2.94 0.76 -5.63
C TYR A 29 -1.88 0.58 -4.54
N LEU A 30 -2.20 0.98 -3.32
CA LEU A 30 -1.36 0.71 -2.16
C LEU A 30 -1.78 -0.64 -1.59
N ILE A 31 -0.96 -1.65 -1.82
CA ILE A 31 -1.29 -3.06 -1.57
C ILE A 31 -0.63 -3.51 -0.26
N PRO A 32 -1.42 -3.74 0.81
CA PRO A 32 -0.87 -4.27 2.04
C PRO A 32 -0.33 -5.68 1.87
N VAL A 33 0.71 -5.99 2.64
CA VAL A 33 1.27 -7.32 2.79
C VAL A 33 1.09 -7.81 4.23
N THR A 34 1.45 -9.05 4.53
CA THR A 34 1.41 -9.57 5.91
C THR A 34 2.42 -8.83 6.79
N LEU A 35 2.22 -8.84 8.12
CA LEU A 35 3.15 -8.21 9.07
C LEU A 35 4.41 -9.05 9.35
N GLY A 36 4.61 -10.14 8.60
CA GLY A 36 5.71 -11.09 8.78
C GLY A 36 5.24 -12.41 9.38
N GLY A 37 6.19 -13.33 9.56
CA GLY A 37 5.91 -14.70 9.98
C GLY A 37 5.30 -15.56 8.87
N ASP A 38 4.96 -16.80 9.22
CA ASP A 38 4.36 -17.78 8.29
C ASP A 38 2.82 -17.64 8.21
N VAL A 39 2.30 -16.43 8.43
CA VAL A 39 0.86 -16.19 8.35
C VAL A 39 0.44 -16.18 6.88
N ALA A 40 -0.51 -17.05 6.54
CA ALA A 40 -1.07 -17.09 5.20
C ALA A 40 -1.77 -15.75 4.89
N HIS A 41 -1.56 -15.24 3.67
CA HIS A 41 -2.08 -13.91 3.26
C HIS A 41 -3.62 -13.83 3.35
N ASP A 42 -4.33 -14.92 3.09
CA ASP A 42 -5.80 -15.03 3.13
C ASP A 42 -6.39 -14.93 4.54
N TYR A 43 -5.57 -15.06 5.59
CA TYR A 43 -5.99 -14.79 6.97
C TYR A 43 -6.14 -13.32 7.29
N VAL A 44 -5.37 -12.46 6.62
CA VAL A 44 -5.26 -11.04 7.01
C VAL A 44 -5.56 -10.07 5.88
N LEU A 45 -5.61 -10.54 4.63
CA LEU A 45 -5.90 -9.72 3.47
C LEU A 45 -7.27 -10.09 2.87
N PRO A 46 -8.12 -9.09 2.56
CA PRO A 46 -9.37 -9.34 1.84
C PRO A 46 -9.14 -9.99 0.48
N ALA A 47 -10.07 -10.85 0.06
CA ALA A 47 -10.02 -11.50 -1.26
C ALA A 47 -9.92 -10.51 -2.43
N HIS A 48 -10.52 -9.33 -2.28
CA HIS A 48 -10.43 -8.24 -3.24
C HIS A 48 -9.00 -7.80 -3.54
N ASN A 49 -8.10 -7.84 -2.55
CA ASN A 49 -6.68 -7.51 -2.80
C ASN A 49 -6.05 -8.45 -3.83
N ARG A 50 -6.38 -9.76 -3.77
CA ARG A 50 -5.93 -10.73 -4.76
C ARG A 50 -6.45 -10.39 -6.17
N GLU A 51 -7.72 -10.02 -6.29
CA GLU A 51 -8.32 -9.62 -7.59
C GLU A 51 -7.57 -8.42 -8.18
N VAL A 52 -7.30 -7.40 -7.37
CA VAL A 52 -6.53 -6.22 -7.80
C VAL A 52 -5.13 -6.64 -8.23
N ILE A 53 -4.38 -7.39 -7.40
CA ILE A 53 -3.02 -7.85 -7.70
C ILE A 53 -2.97 -8.55 -9.07
N LEU A 54 -3.89 -9.46 -9.35
CA LEU A 54 -3.92 -10.22 -10.59
C LEU A 54 -4.27 -9.37 -11.82
N SER A 55 -4.89 -8.21 -11.63
CA SER A 55 -5.19 -7.26 -12.70
C SER A 55 -4.01 -6.39 -13.11
N LEU A 56 -2.97 -6.32 -12.28
CA LEU A 56 -1.83 -5.42 -12.47
C LEU A 56 -0.70 -6.06 -13.28
N ARG A 57 0.09 -5.20 -13.93
CA ARG A 57 1.33 -5.57 -14.65
C ARG A 57 2.55 -4.82 -14.12
N HIS A 58 2.36 -3.69 -13.44
CA HIS A 58 3.42 -2.81 -12.96
C HIS A 58 3.40 -2.75 -11.44
N PHE A 59 4.56 -2.96 -10.83
CA PHE A 59 4.72 -2.94 -9.38
C PHE A 59 5.92 -2.07 -8.98
N ILE A 60 5.72 -1.22 -8.00
CA ILE A 60 6.76 -0.48 -7.30
C ILE A 60 6.94 -1.19 -5.95
N VAL A 61 8.15 -1.65 -5.66
CA VAL A 61 8.42 -2.54 -4.53
C VAL A 61 9.60 -2.03 -3.70
N GLU A 62 9.57 -2.28 -2.43
CA GLU A 62 10.69 -1.94 -1.54
C GLU A 62 11.86 -2.88 -1.78
N GLU A 63 11.59 -4.20 -1.87
CA GLU A 63 12.58 -5.24 -2.16
C GLU A 63 11.98 -6.28 -3.11
N LEU A 64 12.67 -6.53 -4.22
CA LEU A 64 12.17 -7.36 -5.33
C LEU A 64 11.93 -8.82 -4.93
N ARG A 65 12.83 -9.39 -4.11
CA ARG A 65 12.75 -10.81 -3.74
C ARG A 65 11.54 -11.10 -2.86
N THR A 66 11.28 -10.26 -1.88
CA THR A 66 10.12 -10.40 -0.98
C THR A 66 8.82 -10.15 -1.70
N ALA A 67 8.77 -9.14 -2.58
CA ALA A 67 7.60 -8.86 -3.41
C ALA A 67 7.24 -10.05 -4.32
N ARG A 68 8.21 -10.64 -5.02
CA ARG A 68 7.99 -11.83 -5.87
C ARG A 68 7.49 -13.02 -5.06
N ARG A 69 8.04 -13.24 -3.86
CA ARG A 69 7.59 -14.30 -2.96
C ARG A 69 6.15 -14.08 -2.52
N PHE A 70 5.81 -12.86 -2.12
CA PHE A 70 4.45 -12.51 -1.73
C PHE A 70 3.45 -12.74 -2.87
N LEU A 71 3.75 -12.27 -4.09
CA LEU A 71 2.89 -12.49 -5.25
C LEU A 71 2.67 -13.98 -5.54
N LYS A 72 3.70 -14.81 -5.41
CA LYS A 72 3.59 -16.28 -5.53
C LYS A 72 2.81 -16.93 -4.38
N GLN A 73 2.79 -16.34 -3.20
CA GLN A 73 1.92 -16.79 -2.11
C GLN A 73 0.46 -16.45 -2.39
N VAL A 74 0.18 -15.25 -2.91
CA VAL A 74 -1.17 -14.81 -3.30
C VAL A 74 -1.74 -15.67 -4.44
N GLU A 75 -0.91 -15.98 -5.44
CA GLU A 75 -1.29 -16.81 -6.57
C GLU A 75 -0.09 -17.60 -7.11
N LYS A 76 -0.10 -18.92 -6.91
CA LYS A 76 1.00 -19.79 -7.33
C LYS A 76 1.24 -19.80 -8.83
N THR A 77 0.17 -19.62 -9.61
CA THR A 77 0.20 -19.65 -11.08
C THR A 77 0.54 -18.30 -11.71
N ILE A 78 0.72 -17.24 -10.92
CA ILE A 78 1.06 -15.91 -11.45
C ILE A 78 2.37 -15.98 -12.25
N ASP A 79 2.36 -15.45 -13.46
CA ASP A 79 3.54 -15.34 -14.31
C ASP A 79 4.36 -14.12 -13.90
N ILE A 80 5.31 -14.32 -12.98
CA ILE A 80 6.18 -13.26 -12.44
C ILE A 80 7.02 -12.61 -13.53
N ASP A 81 7.42 -13.37 -14.55
CA ASP A 81 8.32 -12.87 -15.59
C ASP A 81 7.59 -11.93 -16.59
N SER A 82 6.27 -12.00 -16.62
CA SER A 82 5.42 -11.05 -17.37
C SER A 82 5.17 -9.73 -16.65
N LEU A 83 5.60 -9.59 -15.39
CA LEU A 83 5.40 -8.40 -14.56
C LEU A 83 6.61 -7.46 -14.60
N HIS A 84 6.33 -6.17 -14.52
CA HIS A 84 7.34 -5.11 -14.48
C HIS A 84 7.52 -4.61 -13.05
N PHE A 85 8.75 -4.66 -12.56
CA PHE A 85 9.09 -4.23 -11.21
C PHE A 85 10.03 -3.02 -11.24
N CYS A 86 9.75 -2.04 -10.38
CA CYS A 86 10.64 -0.94 -10.05
C CYS A 86 10.92 -0.98 -8.55
N GLU A 87 12.19 -1.03 -8.15
CA GLU A 87 12.54 -0.98 -6.73
C GLU A 87 12.64 0.46 -6.23
N MET A 88 12.10 0.69 -5.03
CA MET A 88 12.27 1.92 -4.27
C MET A 88 13.66 1.89 -3.63
N GLY A 89 14.68 2.35 -4.36
CA GLY A 89 16.05 2.39 -3.84
C GLY A 89 16.13 3.25 -2.56
N LYS A 90 16.90 2.80 -1.57
CA LYS A 90 17.11 3.51 -0.28
C LYS A 90 17.63 4.95 -0.42
N HIS A 91 18.16 5.30 -1.58
CA HIS A 91 18.70 6.62 -1.91
C HIS A 91 18.13 7.16 -3.24
N ALA A 92 16.96 6.66 -3.66
CA ALA A 92 16.32 7.15 -4.86
C ALA A 92 15.85 8.59 -4.64
N ASP A 93 16.17 9.46 -5.58
CA ASP A 93 15.70 10.84 -5.58
C ASP A 93 14.25 10.95 -6.10
N ALA A 94 13.64 12.12 -5.93
CA ALA A 94 12.28 12.39 -6.40
C ALA A 94 12.11 12.16 -7.91
N SER A 95 13.19 12.30 -8.71
CA SER A 95 13.14 12.09 -10.16
C SER A 95 13.02 10.60 -10.50
N ALA A 96 13.67 9.72 -9.72
CA ALA A 96 13.54 8.27 -9.86
C ALA A 96 12.12 7.82 -9.51
N PHE A 97 11.56 8.29 -8.39
CA PHE A 97 10.19 7.99 -8.00
C PHE A 97 9.16 8.48 -9.02
N SER A 98 9.38 9.67 -9.60
CA SER A 98 8.50 10.17 -10.66
C SER A 98 8.48 9.25 -11.89
N ARG A 99 9.64 8.70 -12.31
CA ARG A 99 9.71 7.74 -13.44
C ARG A 99 8.91 6.46 -13.18
N HIS A 100 8.82 6.00 -11.95
CA HIS A 100 8.05 4.79 -11.61
C HIS A 100 6.54 4.98 -11.84
N LEU A 101 6.04 6.22 -11.93
CA LEU A 101 4.64 6.54 -12.22
C LEU A 101 4.33 6.69 -13.73
N GLU A 102 5.32 6.53 -14.62
CA GLU A 102 5.09 6.60 -16.07
C GLU A 102 3.99 5.65 -16.59
N PRO A 103 3.89 4.37 -16.16
CA PRO A 103 2.77 3.52 -16.56
C PRO A 103 1.43 4.12 -16.17
N LEU A 104 1.32 4.68 -14.96
CA LEU A 104 0.08 5.28 -14.47
C LEU A 104 -0.34 6.50 -15.32
N ARG A 105 0.60 7.35 -15.73
CA ARG A 105 0.34 8.48 -16.65
C ARG A 105 -0.14 8.03 -18.03
N ARG A 106 0.25 6.82 -18.46
CA ARG A 106 -0.24 6.20 -19.70
C ARG A 106 -1.57 5.47 -19.54
N GLY A 107 -2.20 5.52 -18.37
CA GLY A 107 -3.47 4.86 -18.09
C GLY A 107 -3.34 3.37 -17.73
N GLU A 108 -2.19 2.95 -17.23
CA GLU A 108 -1.93 1.61 -16.73
C GLU A 108 -1.83 1.63 -15.21
N SER A 109 -2.62 0.81 -14.51
CA SER A 109 -2.59 0.77 -13.06
C SER A 109 -1.28 0.20 -12.52
N VAL A 110 -0.85 0.72 -11.36
CA VAL A 110 0.42 0.36 -10.71
C VAL A 110 0.15 -0.06 -9.27
N GLY A 111 0.77 -1.13 -8.80
CA GLY A 111 0.74 -1.56 -7.40
C GLY A 111 1.98 -1.11 -6.64
N VAL A 112 1.82 -0.67 -5.40
CA VAL A 112 2.92 -0.40 -4.45
C VAL A 112 2.90 -1.47 -3.37
N LEU A 113 4.03 -2.12 -3.15
CA LEU A 113 4.24 -3.14 -2.13
C LEU A 113 5.38 -2.71 -1.19
N SER A 114 5.13 -2.72 0.11
CA SER A 114 6.15 -2.58 1.16
C SER A 114 6.63 -3.94 1.66
N GLU A 115 7.60 -3.95 2.57
CA GLU A 115 8.10 -5.17 3.20
C GLU A 115 7.11 -5.78 4.19
N ALA A 116 6.33 -4.93 4.90
CA ALA A 116 5.35 -5.38 5.89
C ALA A 116 4.21 -4.38 6.06
N GLY A 117 2.99 -4.88 6.22
CA GLY A 117 1.81 -4.07 6.53
C GLY A 117 1.35 -3.17 5.38
N CYS A 118 0.97 -1.94 5.72
CA CYS A 118 0.38 -0.97 4.79
C CYS A 118 1.45 -0.10 4.14
N PRO A 119 1.56 -0.05 2.80
CA PRO A 119 2.48 0.86 2.10
C PRO A 119 2.21 2.32 2.44
N ALA A 120 3.23 3.16 2.31
CA ALA A 120 3.23 4.59 2.62
C ALA A 120 3.01 4.93 4.11
N VAL A 121 3.11 3.96 5.01
CA VAL A 121 3.07 4.17 6.46
C VAL A 121 4.42 3.81 7.04
N ALA A 122 5.24 4.81 7.34
CA ALA A 122 6.62 4.66 7.83
C ALA A 122 7.52 3.88 6.84
N ASP A 123 7.30 4.03 5.55
CA ASP A 123 8.09 3.45 4.47
C ASP A 123 8.26 4.46 3.30
N PRO A 124 9.18 4.21 2.35
CA PRO A 124 9.46 5.12 1.22
C PRO A 124 8.30 5.28 0.24
N GLY A 125 7.27 4.45 0.30
CA GLY A 125 6.08 4.58 -0.54
C GLY A 125 5.34 5.90 -0.36
N ALA A 126 5.53 6.59 0.77
CA ALA A 126 4.93 7.89 1.04
C ALA A 126 5.35 8.96 0.00
N ASP A 127 6.59 8.94 -0.47
CA ASP A 127 7.09 9.89 -1.48
C ASP A 127 6.42 9.68 -2.83
N ILE A 128 6.20 8.42 -3.22
CA ILE A 128 5.49 8.06 -4.45
C ILE A 128 4.04 8.53 -4.40
N VAL A 129 3.38 8.31 -3.26
CA VAL A 129 2.01 8.80 -3.03
C VAL A 129 1.96 10.32 -3.10
N ALA A 130 2.93 11.02 -2.49
CA ALA A 130 2.99 12.48 -2.54
C ALA A 130 3.15 13.02 -3.97
N ILE A 131 3.92 12.34 -4.83
CA ILE A 131 4.04 12.70 -6.25
C ILE A 131 2.71 12.46 -6.96
N ALA A 132 2.11 11.28 -6.80
CA ALA A 132 0.84 10.94 -7.41
C ALA A 132 -0.27 11.93 -7.05
N GLN A 133 -0.36 12.34 -5.77
CA GLN A 133 -1.31 13.34 -5.30
C GLN A 133 -1.08 14.72 -5.92
N ARG A 134 0.18 15.17 -6.01
CA ARG A 134 0.51 16.46 -6.66
C ARG A 134 0.14 16.49 -8.14
N GLU A 135 0.21 15.35 -8.80
CA GLU A 135 -0.13 15.21 -10.23
C GLU A 135 -1.62 14.92 -10.47
N GLY A 136 -2.42 14.81 -9.40
CA GLY A 136 -3.85 14.50 -9.51
C GLY A 136 -4.13 13.06 -9.97
N LEU A 137 -3.15 12.16 -9.86
CA LEU A 137 -3.31 10.75 -10.19
C LEU A 137 -4.13 10.04 -9.11
N ARG A 138 -4.98 9.12 -9.53
CA ARG A 138 -5.83 8.37 -8.60
C ARG A 138 -5.01 7.44 -7.72
N VAL A 139 -5.17 7.55 -6.39
CA VAL A 139 -4.53 6.67 -5.39
C VAL A 139 -5.61 5.89 -4.66
N VAL A 140 -5.45 4.57 -4.58
CA VAL A 140 -6.41 3.64 -3.96
C VAL A 140 -5.70 2.80 -2.89
N PRO A 141 -5.81 3.17 -1.61
CA PRO A 141 -5.36 2.31 -0.52
C PRO A 141 -6.25 1.06 -0.42
N LEU A 142 -5.64 -0.12 -0.35
CA LEU A 142 -6.35 -1.36 -0.06
C LEU A 142 -6.34 -1.67 1.43
N VAL A 143 -7.36 -2.41 1.88
CA VAL A 143 -7.49 -2.81 3.29
C VAL A 143 -6.47 -3.90 3.63
N GLY A 144 -5.79 -3.74 4.76
CA GLY A 144 -4.83 -4.73 5.25
C GLY A 144 -4.35 -4.47 6.68
N PRO A 145 -3.47 -5.31 7.20
CA PRO A 145 -3.01 -5.24 8.58
C PRO A 145 -2.07 -4.06 8.81
N SER A 146 -2.20 -3.43 9.98
CA SER A 146 -1.32 -2.35 10.45
C SER A 146 -0.87 -2.65 11.87
N SER A 147 0.43 -2.79 12.11
CA SER A 147 0.99 -2.99 13.45
C SER A 147 0.64 -1.86 14.40
N ILE A 148 0.57 -0.63 13.90
CA ILE A 148 0.22 0.57 14.66
C ILE A 148 -1.22 0.45 15.19
N LEU A 149 -2.18 0.14 14.32
CA LEU A 149 -3.58 0.00 14.71
C LEU A 149 -3.80 -1.21 15.62
N LEU A 150 -3.15 -2.33 15.33
CA LEU A 150 -3.24 -3.53 16.18
C LEU A 150 -2.68 -3.27 17.58
N ALA A 151 -1.57 -2.51 17.70
CA ALA A 151 -1.02 -2.10 18.99
C ALA A 151 -1.99 -1.19 19.76
N VAL A 152 -2.60 -0.20 19.11
CA VAL A 152 -3.61 0.67 19.73
C VAL A 152 -4.83 -0.14 20.18
N MET A 153 -5.33 -1.04 19.33
CA MET A 153 -6.47 -1.91 19.67
C MET A 153 -6.19 -2.79 20.87
N GLY A 154 -5.00 -3.37 20.97
CA GLY A 154 -4.61 -4.27 22.05
C GLY A 154 -4.17 -3.58 23.33
N SER A 155 -3.90 -2.27 23.31
CA SER A 155 -3.31 -1.54 24.44
C SER A 155 -4.29 -1.20 25.56
N GLY A 156 -5.59 -1.10 25.28
CA GLY A 156 -6.59 -0.56 26.19
C GLY A 156 -6.51 0.97 26.38
N PHE A 157 -5.63 1.67 25.67
CA PHE A 157 -5.55 3.13 25.68
C PHE A 157 -6.62 3.78 24.81
N ASN A 158 -6.76 5.12 24.92
CA ASN A 158 -7.72 5.87 24.13
C ASN A 158 -7.34 5.88 22.63
N GLY A 159 -8.05 5.07 21.84
CA GLY A 159 -7.88 5.01 20.39
C GLY A 159 -8.44 6.19 19.59
N GLN A 160 -9.14 7.16 20.24
CA GLN A 160 -9.63 8.35 19.56
C GLN A 160 -8.58 9.47 19.43
N SER A 161 -7.54 9.39 20.25
CA SER A 161 -6.44 10.38 20.23
C SER A 161 -5.13 9.67 20.53
N PHE A 162 -4.32 9.45 19.50
CA PHE A 162 -2.96 8.90 19.61
C PHE A 162 -2.08 9.52 18.53
N ALA A 163 -0.78 9.52 18.77
CA ALA A 163 0.22 9.95 17.79
C ALA A 163 1.24 8.84 17.56
N PHE A 164 1.51 8.54 16.29
CA PHE A 164 2.63 7.69 15.91
C PHE A 164 3.84 8.59 15.61
N ASN A 165 4.86 8.52 16.46
CA ASN A 165 6.07 9.32 16.34
C ASN A 165 7.23 8.57 15.68
N GLY A 166 6.94 7.48 14.96
CA GLY A 166 7.93 6.60 14.38
C GLY A 166 8.23 5.39 15.27
N TYR A 167 9.03 4.47 14.72
CA TYR A 167 9.54 3.33 15.48
C TYR A 167 10.69 3.75 16.39
N LEU A 168 10.80 3.09 17.53
CA LEU A 168 11.96 3.28 18.41
C LEU A 168 13.23 2.80 17.71
N PRO A 169 14.39 3.46 17.97
CA PRO A 169 15.67 2.99 17.47
C PRO A 169 15.94 1.54 17.89
N VAL A 170 16.51 0.75 16.96
CA VAL A 170 16.87 -0.64 17.23
C VAL A 170 17.99 -0.72 18.25
N ASP A 171 18.98 0.17 18.14
CA ASP A 171 20.12 0.23 19.05
C ASP A 171 19.74 0.84 20.39
N ALA A 172 20.14 0.17 21.47
CA ALA A 172 19.84 0.61 22.85
C ALA A 172 20.44 1.97 23.19
N SER A 173 21.60 2.32 22.60
CA SER A 173 22.26 3.62 22.76
C SER A 173 21.44 4.80 22.26
N ASP A 174 20.59 4.58 21.28
CA ASP A 174 19.80 5.63 20.61
C ASP A 174 18.41 5.80 21.22
N ARG A 175 18.10 5.02 22.27
CA ARG A 175 16.81 5.05 23.00
C ARG A 175 16.82 5.96 24.22
N SER A 176 17.94 6.62 24.53
CA SER A 176 18.11 7.47 25.72
C SER A 176 17.57 8.89 25.50
#